data_82fa72f0c4c8514d46c7a65e36b811ee
#
_entry.id   82fa72f0c4c8514d46c7a65e36b811ee
#
_cell.length_a   1.000
_cell.length_b   1.000
_cell.length_c   1.000
_cell.angle_alpha   90.00
_cell.angle_beta   90.00
_cell.angle_gamma   90.00
#
_symmetry.space_group_name_H-M   'P 1'
#
loop_
_entity.id
_entity.type
_entity.pdbx_description
1 polymer ?
#
loop_
_entity_poly.entity_id
_entity_poly.type
_entity_poly.pdbx_seq_one_letter_code
_entity_poly.pdbx_strand_id
1 'polypeptide(L)'
;MMTMLYADRLAEHGIQVFEIRPGIIETDMTSSVKEKYDHLIGEGLTSIRRWGTAEDVAQAVVAIAKGYLPFSTGEIINVDGGFHMQRL
;
A
#
# COMPACT_ATOMS: atom_id res chain seq x y z
N MET A 1 6.61 13.00 1.75
CA MET A 1 7.59 14.07 1.94
C MET A 1 8.92 13.56 2.43
N MET A 2 8.95 12.91 3.60
CA MET A 2 10.20 12.36 4.11
C MET A 2 10.77 11.30 3.19
N THR A 3 9.91 10.49 2.59
CA THR A 3 10.33 9.45 1.65
C THR A 3 11.14 10.02 0.49
N MET A 4 10.65 11.08 -0.14
CA MET A 4 11.35 11.70 -1.26
C MET A 4 12.65 12.35 -0.81
N LEU A 5 12.67 12.96 0.36
CA LEU A 5 13.87 13.60 0.88
C LEU A 5 14.97 12.59 1.14
N TYR A 6 14.64 11.48 1.81
CA TYR A 6 15.62 10.43 2.06
C TYR A 6 16.03 9.71 0.78
N ALA A 7 15.08 9.51 -0.14
CA ALA A 7 15.39 8.86 -1.40
C ALA A 7 16.43 9.64 -2.19
N ASP A 8 16.24 10.95 -2.25
CA ASP A 8 17.18 11.81 -2.97
C ASP A 8 18.58 11.77 -2.35
N ARG A 9 18.64 11.84 -1.03
CA ARG A 9 19.92 11.86 -0.32
C ARG A 9 20.66 10.53 -0.36
N LEU A 10 19.90 9.43 -0.35
CA LEU A 10 20.52 8.11 -0.26
C LEU A 10 20.78 7.47 -1.62
N ALA A 11 20.26 8.07 -2.70
CA ALA A 11 20.43 7.52 -4.04
C ALA A 11 21.91 7.40 -4.43
N GLU A 12 22.75 8.33 -4.04
CA GLU A 12 24.18 8.29 -4.36
C GLU A 12 24.90 7.12 -3.67
N HIS A 13 24.29 6.57 -2.63
CA HIS A 13 24.82 5.40 -1.92
C HIS A 13 24.21 4.10 -2.41
N GLY A 14 23.44 4.14 -3.48
CA GLY A 14 22.78 2.95 -4.02
C GLY A 14 21.63 2.44 -3.19
N ILE A 15 21.05 3.30 -2.36
CA ILE A 15 19.94 2.93 -1.48
C ILE A 15 18.64 3.47 -2.04
N GLN A 16 17.68 2.56 -2.25
CA GLN A 16 16.33 2.91 -2.67
C GLN A 16 15.44 3.10 -1.44
N VAL A 17 14.54 4.06 -1.50
CA VAL A 17 13.61 4.35 -0.40
C VAL A 17 12.19 4.34 -0.95
N PHE A 18 11.33 3.57 -0.31
CA PHE A 18 9.92 3.43 -0.69
C PHE A 18 9.04 3.62 0.53
N GLU A 19 7.82 4.07 0.27
CA GLU A 19 6.79 4.14 1.28
C GLU A 19 5.63 3.25 0.83
N ILE A 20 5.14 2.40 1.73
CA ILE A 20 3.98 1.56 1.43
C ILE A 20 2.81 2.06 2.27
N ARG A 21 1.69 2.33 1.60
CA ARG A 21 0.46 2.77 2.25
C ARG A 21 -0.60 1.70 2.09
N PRO A 22 -0.83 0.88 3.13
CA PRO A 22 -1.90 -0.12 3.07
C PRO A 22 -3.26 0.56 3.22
N GLY A 23 -4.27 -0.06 2.64
CA GLY A 23 -5.63 0.41 2.75
C GLY A 23 -6.40 -0.34 3.82
N ILE A 24 -7.61 -0.78 3.45
CA ILE A 24 -8.49 -1.50 4.36
C ILE A 24 -8.05 -2.96 4.38
N ILE A 25 -7.35 -3.34 5.44
CA ILE A 25 -6.74 -4.65 5.58
C ILE A 25 -7.48 -5.44 6.64
N GLU A 26 -7.83 -6.68 6.31
CA GLU A 26 -8.50 -7.57 7.25
C GLU A 26 -7.50 -8.11 8.27
N THR A 27 -7.74 -7.80 9.53
CA THR A 27 -6.94 -8.28 10.65
C THR A 27 -7.88 -8.59 11.81
N ASP A 28 -7.35 -9.18 12.87
CA ASP A 28 -8.15 -9.41 14.07
C ASP A 28 -8.70 -8.10 14.65
N MET A 29 -7.98 -7.01 14.48
CA MET A 29 -8.40 -5.70 14.99
C MET A 29 -9.54 -5.09 14.20
N THR A 30 -9.78 -5.53 12.97
CA THR A 30 -10.85 -4.99 12.14
C THR A 30 -12.14 -5.80 12.23
N SER A 31 -12.14 -6.90 12.98
CA SER A 31 -13.29 -7.78 13.05
C SER A 31 -14.55 -7.11 13.58
N SER A 32 -14.41 -6.13 14.48
CA SER A 32 -15.55 -5.42 15.06
C SER A 32 -16.25 -4.49 14.06
N VAL A 33 -15.59 -4.13 12.99
CA VAL A 33 -16.16 -3.24 11.96
C VAL A 33 -16.34 -3.97 10.62
N LYS A 34 -16.16 -5.27 10.62
CA LYS A 34 -16.17 -6.06 9.40
C LYS A 34 -17.45 -5.90 8.60
N GLU A 35 -18.60 -6.01 9.24
CA GLU A 35 -19.89 -5.89 8.56
C GLU A 35 -20.04 -4.55 7.86
N LYS A 36 -19.67 -3.48 8.54
CA LYS A 36 -19.77 -2.14 7.98
C LYS A 36 -18.91 -2.01 6.72
N TYR A 37 -17.67 -2.45 6.79
CA TYR A 37 -16.78 -2.34 5.64
C TYR A 37 -17.08 -3.34 4.55
N ASP A 38 -17.59 -4.52 4.88
CA ASP A 38 -18.08 -5.48 3.88
C ASP A 38 -19.11 -4.81 2.98
N HIS A 39 -20.06 -4.11 3.58
CA HIS A 39 -21.09 -3.42 2.83
C HIS A 39 -20.52 -2.32 1.95
N LEU A 40 -19.65 -1.48 2.52
CA LEU A 40 -19.06 -0.37 1.78
C LEU A 40 -18.17 -0.85 0.64
N ILE A 41 -17.38 -1.89 0.86
CA ILE A 41 -16.51 -2.46 -0.15
C ILE A 41 -17.36 -3.06 -1.28
N GLY A 42 -18.43 -3.73 -0.93
CA GLY A 42 -19.35 -4.28 -1.93
C GLY A 42 -19.98 -3.20 -2.79
N GLU A 43 -20.12 -1.99 -2.26
CA GLU A 43 -20.67 -0.86 -3.00
C GLU A 43 -19.60 -0.04 -3.74
N GLY A 44 -18.36 -0.48 -3.70
CA GLY A 44 -17.30 0.17 -4.49
C GLY A 44 -16.46 1.17 -3.72
N LEU A 45 -16.40 1.06 -2.37
CA LEU A 45 -15.50 1.89 -1.59
C LEU A 45 -14.05 1.75 -2.09
N THR A 46 -13.69 0.55 -2.49
CA THR A 46 -12.43 0.28 -3.17
C THR A 46 -12.72 -0.20 -4.58
N SER A 47 -11.88 0.16 -5.53
CA SER A 47 -12.06 -0.30 -6.93
C SER A 47 -11.93 -1.81 -7.02
N ILE A 48 -10.97 -2.38 -6.29
CA ILE A 48 -10.90 -3.82 -6.12
C ILE A 48 -11.79 -4.15 -4.93
N ARG A 49 -12.93 -4.76 -5.20
CA ARG A 49 -14.00 -4.92 -4.21
C ARG A 49 -13.78 -6.12 -3.29
N ARG A 50 -12.74 -6.05 -2.50
CA ARG A 50 -12.46 -7.00 -1.44
C ARG A 50 -11.59 -6.35 -0.38
N TRP A 51 -11.52 -6.99 0.76
CA TRP A 51 -10.57 -6.60 1.79
C TRP A 51 -9.16 -6.91 1.30
N GLY A 52 -8.20 -6.06 1.69
CA GLY A 52 -6.80 -6.41 1.54
C GLY A 52 -6.40 -7.40 2.63
N THR A 53 -5.30 -8.09 2.42
CA THR A 53 -4.75 -9.03 3.39
C THR A 53 -3.33 -8.60 3.76
N ALA A 54 -2.86 -9.10 4.90
CA ALA A 54 -1.46 -8.88 5.28
C ALA A 54 -0.51 -9.38 4.19
N GLU A 55 -0.89 -10.46 3.49
CA GLU A 55 -0.10 -10.99 2.40
C GLU A 55 -0.02 -10.03 1.22
N ASP A 56 -1.10 -9.32 0.92
CA ASP A 56 -1.07 -8.31 -0.15
C ASP A 56 0.01 -7.27 0.11
N VAL A 57 0.10 -6.81 1.35
CA VAL A 57 1.13 -5.83 1.74
C VAL A 57 2.52 -6.47 1.71
N ALA A 58 2.63 -7.68 2.22
CA ALA A 58 3.91 -8.40 2.26
C ALA A 58 4.46 -8.64 0.86
N GLN A 59 3.62 -8.94 -0.11
CA GLN A 59 4.07 -9.14 -1.49
C GLN A 59 4.69 -7.88 -2.09
N ALA A 60 4.16 -6.71 -1.74
CA ALA A 60 4.75 -5.44 -2.18
C ALA A 60 6.15 -5.27 -1.58
N VAL A 61 6.29 -5.56 -0.29
CA VAL A 61 7.60 -5.49 0.38
C VAL A 61 8.60 -6.45 -0.25
N VAL A 62 8.16 -7.68 -0.52
CA VAL A 62 9.02 -8.70 -1.13
C VAL A 62 9.48 -8.27 -2.53
N ALA A 63 8.58 -7.70 -3.32
CA ALA A 63 8.94 -7.23 -4.66
C ALA A 63 10.04 -6.16 -4.61
N ILE A 64 9.95 -5.25 -3.65
CA ILE A 64 10.97 -4.23 -3.45
C ILE A 64 12.28 -4.89 -3.00
N ALA A 65 12.20 -5.78 -2.02
CA ALA A 65 13.39 -6.44 -1.46
C ALA A 65 14.11 -7.31 -2.48
N LYS A 66 13.38 -7.90 -3.42
CA LYS A 66 13.97 -8.72 -4.48
C LYS A 66 14.54 -7.90 -5.64
N GLY A 67 14.43 -6.59 -5.57
CA GLY A 67 14.97 -5.72 -6.59
C GLY A 67 14.17 -5.69 -7.88
N TYR A 68 12.87 -5.95 -7.82
CA TYR A 68 12.02 -5.91 -9.01
C TYR A 68 11.75 -4.50 -9.51
N LEU A 69 12.14 -3.50 -8.75
CA LEU A 69 11.98 -2.10 -9.14
C LEU A 69 13.35 -1.41 -9.12
N PRO A 70 14.28 -1.84 -10.00
CA PRO A 70 15.69 -1.41 -9.88
C PRO A 70 15.93 0.06 -10.27
N PHE A 71 15.01 0.67 -11.01
CA PHE A 71 15.18 2.06 -11.45
C PHE A 71 14.10 2.94 -10.83
N SER A 72 13.79 2.70 -9.55
CA SER A 72 12.75 3.44 -8.82
C SER A 72 13.23 3.77 -7.42
N THR A 73 12.93 4.98 -6.98
CA THR A 73 13.14 5.39 -5.59
C THR A 73 12.24 6.59 -5.31
N GLY A 74 11.96 6.82 -4.03
CA GLY A 74 11.09 7.92 -3.62
C GLY A 74 9.61 7.67 -3.92
N GLU A 75 9.25 6.46 -4.27
CA GLU A 75 7.89 6.13 -4.67
C GLU A 75 7.02 5.77 -3.48
N ILE A 76 5.75 6.13 -3.59
CA ILE A 76 4.71 5.73 -2.66
C ILE A 76 3.90 4.65 -3.37
N ILE A 77 3.83 3.46 -2.75
CA ILE A 77 3.08 2.35 -3.30
C ILE A 77 1.83 2.15 -2.46
N ASN A 78 0.68 2.37 -3.07
CA ASN A 78 -0.60 2.18 -2.41
C ASN A 78 -1.04 0.73 -2.59
N VAL A 79 -1.18 0.01 -1.48
CA VAL A 79 -1.66 -1.37 -1.47
C VAL A 79 -3.05 -1.33 -0.84
N ASP A 80 -4.01 -0.79 -1.56
CA ASP A 80 -5.29 -0.38 -0.99
C ASP A 80 -6.50 -0.65 -1.89
N GLY A 81 -6.31 -1.45 -2.94
CA GLY A 81 -7.41 -1.79 -3.84
C GLY A 81 -8.00 -0.59 -4.57
N GLY A 82 -7.25 0.49 -4.66
CA GLY A 82 -7.72 1.70 -5.34
C GLY A 82 -8.40 2.70 -4.42
N PHE A 83 -8.38 2.48 -3.11
CA PHE A 83 -9.03 3.40 -2.17
C PHE A 83 -8.50 4.83 -2.29
N HIS A 84 -7.21 4.99 -2.58
CA HIS A 84 -6.60 6.32 -2.72
C HIS A 84 -7.18 7.12 -3.90
N MET A 85 -7.87 6.46 -4.82
CA MET A 85 -8.53 7.11 -5.95
C MET A 85 -9.95 7.56 -5.61
N GLN A 86 -10.39 7.33 -4.37
CA GLN A 86 -11.74 7.70 -3.93
C GLN A 86 -11.97 9.19 -4.11
N ARG A 87 -13.09 9.52 -4.72
CA ARG A 87 -13.47 10.91 -4.94
C ARG A 87 -14.75 11.23 -4.20
N LEU A 88 -14.82 12.44 -3.73
CA LEU A 88 -16.03 12.95 -3.07
C LEU A 88 -16.87 13.74 -4.03
#